data_592a6c1231ab536a2099b45d6bee21b0
#
_entry.id   592a6c1231ab536a2099b45d6bee21b0
#
_cell.length_a   1.000
_cell.length_b   1.000
_cell.length_c   1.000
_cell.angle_alpha   90.00
_cell.angle_beta   90.00
_cell.angle_gamma   90.00
#
_symmetry.space_group_name_H-M   'P 1'
#
loop_
_entity.id
_entity.type
_entity.pdbx_description
1 polymer ?
#
loop_
_entity_poly.entity_id
_entity_poly.type
_entity_poly.pdbx_seq_one_letter_code
_entity_poly.pdbx_strand_id
1 'polypeptide(L)'
;EENGGELMHSDEALWASDMEIFESFGGAFGGNASTGAAAFMYTGDMMGHQFTGVTPNTTYVAYAYGFDNETLTPLTEIARLKITTTAVSDYTLHFDFEVEVDGPNVTIDIAPQGYDGYYYYGVFWAKDVAGATQEQLRSYCEQTWENDKAYYSSFFDTPEQGLHFIFNELAFRGAQHLEVELDANTEFIRWAFGMDDEALMNTTPEFYTFKTGGVDGCDCAEILS
;
A
#
# COMPACT_ATOMS: atom_id res chain seq x y z
N GLU A 1 10.96 -18.34 7.22
CA GLU A 1 11.00 -18.73 8.66
C GLU A 1 12.35 -19.34 9.05
N GLU A 2 13.06 -20.10 8.21
CA GLU A 2 14.31 -20.76 8.59
C GLU A 2 15.48 -19.77 8.75
N ASN A 3 15.57 -18.72 7.96
CA ASN A 3 16.67 -17.72 8.07
C ASN A 3 16.39 -16.59 9.07
N GLY A 4 15.14 -16.28 9.36
CA GLY A 4 14.77 -15.21 10.28
C GLY A 4 15.19 -15.44 11.74
N GLY A 5 15.28 -16.68 12.19
CA GLY A 5 15.67 -17.02 13.55
C GLY A 5 17.13 -16.70 13.86
N GLU A 6 18.04 -16.92 12.93
CA GLU A 6 19.47 -16.66 13.10
C GLU A 6 19.78 -15.16 13.05
N LEU A 7 19.20 -14.42 12.11
CA LEU A 7 19.32 -12.96 12.01
C LEU A 7 18.82 -12.23 13.27
N MET A 8 17.84 -12.79 13.97
CA MET A 8 17.31 -12.21 15.20
C MET A 8 18.27 -12.27 16.39
N HIS A 9 19.24 -13.20 16.38
CA HIS A 9 20.07 -13.51 17.52
C HIS A 9 21.57 -13.39 17.30
N SER A 10 22.05 -13.31 16.04
CA SER A 10 23.46 -13.20 15.69
C SER A 10 23.80 -11.83 15.08
N ASP A 11 24.73 -11.12 15.70
CA ASP A 11 25.23 -9.85 15.17
C ASP A 11 26.00 -10.10 13.88
N GLU A 12 26.73 -11.20 13.78
CA GLU A 12 27.50 -11.57 12.59
C GLU A 12 26.60 -11.89 11.40
N ALA A 13 25.48 -12.62 11.65
CA ALA A 13 24.53 -12.93 10.59
C ALA A 13 23.78 -11.70 10.08
N LEU A 14 23.39 -10.79 10.98
CA LEU A 14 22.78 -9.51 10.60
C LEU A 14 23.74 -8.66 9.79
N TRP A 15 24.98 -8.53 10.24
CA TRP A 15 26.03 -7.80 9.55
C TRP A 15 26.30 -8.37 8.15
N ALA A 16 26.41 -9.68 8.03
CA ALA A 16 26.61 -10.33 6.72
C ALA A 16 25.45 -10.04 5.77
N SER A 17 24.21 -10.11 6.28
CA SER A 17 23.02 -9.76 5.48
C SER A 17 22.99 -8.31 5.02
N ASP A 18 23.35 -7.36 5.90
CA ASP A 18 23.43 -5.94 5.54
C ASP A 18 24.52 -5.68 4.49
N MET A 19 25.66 -6.35 4.60
CA MET A 19 26.73 -6.25 3.59
C MET A 19 26.27 -6.74 2.21
N GLU A 20 25.54 -7.83 2.13
CA GLU A 20 24.93 -8.30 0.86
C GLU A 20 23.96 -7.28 0.27
N ILE A 21 23.15 -6.64 1.11
CA ILE A 21 22.24 -5.55 0.70
C ILE A 21 23.04 -4.35 0.18
N PHE A 22 24.05 -3.91 0.91
CA PHE A 22 24.87 -2.76 0.53
C PHE A 22 25.63 -3.01 -0.79
N GLU A 23 26.19 -4.20 -0.99
CA GLU A 23 26.83 -4.59 -2.24
C GLU A 23 25.85 -4.61 -3.40
N SER A 24 24.69 -5.25 -3.22
CA SER A 24 23.65 -5.37 -4.23
C SER A 24 23.12 -3.99 -4.64
N PHE A 25 22.78 -3.15 -3.65
CA PHE A 25 22.24 -1.82 -3.90
C PHE A 25 23.29 -0.89 -4.53
N GLY A 26 24.51 -0.87 -4.00
CA GLY A 26 25.61 -0.09 -4.57
C GLY A 26 25.92 -0.50 -6.02
N GLY A 27 25.97 -1.80 -6.30
CA GLY A 27 26.19 -2.33 -7.64
C GLY A 27 25.10 -1.95 -8.64
N ALA A 28 23.83 -1.90 -8.22
CA ALA A 28 22.73 -1.50 -9.08
C ALA A 28 22.84 -0.05 -9.59
N PHE A 29 23.55 0.81 -8.86
CA PHE A 29 23.81 2.21 -9.23
C PHE A 29 25.23 2.47 -9.73
N GLY A 30 25.96 1.42 -10.06
CA GLY A 30 27.33 1.51 -10.61
C GLY A 30 28.39 1.91 -9.57
N GLY A 31 28.09 1.76 -8.28
CA GLY A 31 28.97 1.99 -7.14
C GLY A 31 29.46 0.71 -6.46
N ASN A 32 29.74 0.79 -5.18
CA ASN A 32 30.23 -0.31 -4.34
C ASN A 32 29.41 -0.39 -3.03
N ALA A 33 29.77 -1.28 -2.11
CA ALA A 33 29.10 -1.45 -0.84
C ALA A 33 29.03 -0.16 -0.01
N SER A 34 30.05 0.68 -0.01
CA SER A 34 30.04 2.01 0.66
C SER A 34 28.98 2.95 0.05
N THR A 35 28.84 2.91 -1.29
CA THR A 35 27.78 3.67 -1.98
C THR A 35 26.39 3.15 -1.59
N GLY A 36 26.25 1.82 -1.51
CA GLY A 36 25.01 1.17 -1.08
C GLY A 36 24.66 1.51 0.37
N ALA A 37 25.64 1.37 1.28
CA ALA A 37 25.45 1.66 2.70
C ALA A 37 25.01 3.10 2.96
N ALA A 38 25.57 4.07 2.23
CA ALA A 38 25.24 5.49 2.36
C ALA A 38 23.72 5.78 2.14
N ALA A 39 23.03 4.95 1.36
CA ALA A 39 21.58 5.09 1.13
C ALA A 39 20.74 4.70 2.35
N PHE A 40 21.30 3.92 3.28
CA PHE A 40 20.61 3.44 4.49
C PHE A 40 21.10 4.11 5.76
N MET A 41 22.08 5.02 5.65
CA MET A 41 22.65 5.71 6.81
C MET A 41 21.85 6.95 7.17
N TYR A 42 21.68 7.14 8.46
CA TYR A 42 21.06 8.34 9.02
C TYR A 42 22.02 9.00 10.01
N THR A 43 21.92 10.32 10.13
CA THR A 43 22.71 11.09 11.09
C THR A 43 21.78 11.82 12.05
N GLY A 44 21.99 11.66 13.34
CA GLY A 44 21.14 12.24 14.39
C GLY A 44 19.95 11.36 14.75
N ASP A 45 18.97 11.95 15.42
CA ASP A 45 17.78 11.22 15.88
C ASP A 45 16.81 10.96 14.71
N MET A 46 16.41 9.70 14.56
CA MET A 46 15.36 9.30 13.61
C MET A 46 14.02 9.24 14.34
N MET A 47 13.18 10.25 14.14
CA MET A 47 11.85 10.33 14.75
C MET A 47 10.77 10.09 13.72
N GLY A 48 9.74 9.29 14.08
CA GLY A 48 8.56 9.09 13.24
C GLY A 48 8.80 8.29 11.95
N HIS A 49 9.88 7.49 11.89
CA HIS A 49 10.11 6.63 10.74
C HIS A 49 9.06 5.53 10.66
N GLN A 50 8.37 5.43 9.53
CA GLN A 50 7.35 4.42 9.27
C GLN A 50 7.93 3.33 8.36
N PHE A 51 7.77 2.07 8.76
CA PHE A 51 8.06 0.92 7.93
C PHE A 51 6.77 0.51 7.19
N THR A 52 6.78 0.62 5.87
CA THR A 52 5.67 0.23 5.00
C THR A 52 5.84 -1.20 4.49
N GLY A 53 4.76 -1.83 4.04
CA GLY A 53 4.79 -3.18 3.46
C GLY A 53 5.03 -4.29 4.49
N VAL A 54 4.83 -4.02 5.77
CA VAL A 54 4.93 -5.04 6.83
C VAL A 54 3.66 -5.88 6.89
N THR A 55 3.82 -7.19 7.10
CA THR A 55 2.69 -8.13 7.24
C THR A 55 2.02 -7.93 8.59
N PRO A 56 0.68 -7.84 8.65
CA PRO A 56 -0.06 -7.78 9.92
C PRO A 56 0.17 -9.01 10.80
N ASN A 57 -0.08 -8.85 12.11
CA ASN A 57 0.08 -9.91 13.14
C ASN A 57 1.41 -10.66 13.05
N THR A 58 2.46 -9.95 12.63
CA THR A 58 3.78 -10.53 12.41
C THR A 58 4.80 -9.86 13.33
N THR A 59 5.70 -10.65 13.88
CA THR A 59 6.76 -10.14 14.72
C THR A 59 8.00 -9.82 13.89
N TYR A 60 8.43 -8.58 13.96
CA TYR A 60 9.64 -8.04 13.37
C TYR A 60 10.67 -7.69 14.44
N VAL A 61 11.92 -7.60 14.05
CA VAL A 61 12.98 -7.01 14.84
C VAL A 61 13.50 -5.78 14.12
N ALA A 62 13.22 -4.60 14.66
CA ALA A 62 13.91 -3.39 14.25
C ALA A 62 15.30 -3.39 14.92
N TYR A 63 16.32 -3.00 14.18
CA TYR A 63 17.67 -2.92 14.72
C TYR A 63 18.40 -1.68 14.21
N ALA A 64 19.38 -1.23 14.97
CA ALA A 64 20.25 -0.12 14.61
C ALA A 64 21.63 -0.31 15.24
N TYR A 65 22.65 0.18 14.58
CA TYR A 65 24.03 0.21 15.06
C TYR A 65 24.80 1.38 14.44
N GLY A 66 25.84 1.83 15.13
CA GLY A 66 26.80 2.78 14.57
C GLY A 66 27.66 2.09 13.53
N PHE A 67 27.93 2.78 12.42
CA PHE A 67 28.57 2.22 11.25
C PHE A 67 29.59 3.19 10.64
N ASP A 68 30.77 2.68 10.29
CA ASP A 68 31.80 3.39 9.54
C ASP A 68 31.70 3.03 8.06
N ASN A 69 31.28 4.02 7.26
CA ASN A 69 31.08 3.83 5.83
C ASN A 69 32.38 3.75 5.01
N GLU A 70 33.53 4.20 5.55
CA GLU A 70 34.81 4.11 4.85
C GLU A 70 35.45 2.74 5.00
N THR A 71 35.38 2.18 6.21
CA THR A 71 35.95 0.87 6.54
C THR A 71 34.96 -0.26 6.41
N LEU A 72 33.67 0.04 6.22
CA LEU A 72 32.57 -0.90 6.18
C LEU A 72 32.52 -1.77 7.44
N THR A 73 32.63 -1.16 8.61
CA THR A 73 32.66 -1.88 9.90
C THR A 73 31.66 -1.31 10.89
N PRO A 74 31.03 -2.17 11.72
CA PRO A 74 30.20 -1.71 12.82
C PRO A 74 31.06 -1.04 13.91
N LEU A 75 30.58 0.09 14.42
CA LEU A 75 31.23 0.88 15.49
C LEU A 75 30.63 0.62 16.87
N THR A 76 29.42 0.07 16.92
CA THR A 76 28.70 -0.24 18.16
C THR A 76 28.09 -1.63 18.12
N GLU A 77 27.67 -2.13 19.28
CA GLU A 77 26.79 -3.28 19.34
C GLU A 77 25.47 -3.01 18.62
N ILE A 78 24.82 -4.05 18.11
CA ILE A 78 23.53 -3.94 17.44
C ILE A 78 22.41 -3.86 18.47
N ALA A 79 21.77 -2.70 18.58
CA ALA A 79 20.56 -2.54 19.37
C ALA A 79 19.37 -3.17 18.62
N ARG A 80 18.54 -3.94 19.33
CA ARG A 80 17.37 -4.62 18.76
C ARG A 80 16.09 -4.27 19.52
N LEU A 81 15.01 -4.03 18.77
CA LEU A 81 13.68 -3.86 19.33
C LEU A 81 12.72 -4.83 18.64
N LYS A 82 12.10 -5.69 19.43
CA LYS A 82 11.06 -6.60 18.93
C LYS A 82 9.72 -5.87 18.87
N ILE A 83 9.10 -5.88 17.70
CA ILE A 83 7.82 -5.21 17.42
C ILE A 83 6.89 -6.25 16.82
N THR A 84 5.66 -6.33 17.31
CA THR A 84 4.62 -7.14 16.66
C THR A 84 3.61 -6.18 16.04
N THR A 85 3.42 -6.31 14.74
CA THR A 85 2.41 -5.53 14.03
C THR A 85 1.03 -5.93 14.51
N THR A 86 0.11 -4.98 14.54
CA THR A 86 -1.28 -5.25 14.92
C THR A 86 -1.91 -6.24 13.94
N ALA A 87 -2.79 -7.11 14.46
CA ALA A 87 -3.64 -7.89 13.58
C ALA A 87 -4.49 -6.91 12.77
N VAL A 88 -4.67 -7.21 11.48
CA VAL A 88 -5.71 -6.52 10.74
C VAL A 88 -7.04 -6.86 11.40
N SER A 89 -7.86 -5.87 11.61
CA SER A 89 -9.24 -6.10 12.01
C SER A 89 -9.90 -7.03 10.98
N ASP A 90 -10.46 -8.16 11.43
CA ASP A 90 -11.31 -9.03 10.60
C ASP A 90 -12.67 -8.35 10.33
N TYR A 91 -12.83 -7.12 10.76
CA TYR A 91 -14.04 -6.34 10.56
C TYR A 91 -14.17 -6.02 9.07
N THR A 92 -15.19 -6.59 8.45
CA THR A 92 -15.58 -6.24 7.09
C THR A 92 -16.61 -5.11 7.18
N LEU A 93 -16.23 -3.96 6.67
CA LEU A 93 -17.16 -2.86 6.45
C LEU A 93 -17.91 -3.16 5.15
N HIS A 94 -19.24 -3.20 5.23
CA HIS A 94 -20.08 -3.39 4.06
C HIS A 94 -20.40 -2.05 3.39
N PHE A 95 -20.29 -2.04 2.08
CA PHE A 95 -20.67 -0.92 1.23
C PHE A 95 -21.82 -1.33 0.31
N ASP A 96 -22.86 -0.53 0.23
CA ASP A 96 -23.81 -0.61 -0.87
C ASP A 96 -23.15 0.03 -2.09
N PHE A 97 -22.93 -0.78 -3.13
CA PHE A 97 -22.46 -0.34 -4.42
C PHE A 97 -23.59 -0.43 -5.44
N GLU A 98 -24.06 0.72 -5.92
CA GLU A 98 -24.95 0.78 -7.09
C GLU A 98 -24.12 1.27 -8.27
N VAL A 99 -24.18 0.55 -9.41
CA VAL A 99 -23.44 0.88 -10.63
C VAL A 99 -24.38 0.89 -11.80
N GLU A 100 -24.53 2.05 -12.43
CA GLU A 100 -25.24 2.24 -13.68
C GLU A 100 -24.23 2.42 -14.80
N VAL A 101 -24.42 1.70 -15.92
CA VAL A 101 -23.50 1.71 -17.07
C VAL A 101 -24.24 2.18 -18.31
N ASP A 102 -23.71 3.27 -18.93
CA ASP A 102 -24.14 3.76 -20.23
C ASP A 102 -22.93 3.86 -21.18
N GLY A 103 -22.62 2.77 -21.86
CA GLY A 103 -21.39 2.66 -22.65
C GLY A 103 -20.14 2.77 -21.78
N PRO A 104 -19.21 3.68 -22.05
CA PRO A 104 -18.06 3.97 -21.22
C PRO A 104 -18.39 4.84 -19.99
N ASN A 105 -19.54 5.52 -19.99
CA ASN A 105 -19.96 6.36 -18.88
C ASN A 105 -20.54 5.48 -17.77
N VAL A 106 -20.05 5.65 -16.57
CA VAL A 106 -20.46 4.86 -15.42
C VAL A 106 -20.80 5.78 -14.26
N THR A 107 -22.00 5.60 -13.73
CA THR A 107 -22.42 6.22 -12.47
C THR A 107 -22.26 5.21 -11.36
N ILE A 108 -21.62 5.62 -10.27
CA ILE A 108 -21.32 4.76 -9.15
C ILE A 108 -21.73 5.43 -7.86
N ASP A 109 -22.67 4.82 -7.17
CA ASP A 109 -23.04 5.18 -5.82
C ASP A 109 -22.37 4.24 -4.82
N ILE A 110 -21.78 4.80 -3.76
CA ILE A 110 -21.13 4.06 -2.67
C ILE A 110 -21.70 4.57 -1.36
N ALA A 111 -22.21 3.68 -0.53
CA ALA A 111 -22.68 4.02 0.80
C ALA A 111 -22.15 3.00 1.83
N PRO A 112 -21.31 3.42 2.80
CA PRO A 112 -20.87 2.55 3.89
C PRO A 112 -22.04 2.25 4.83
N GLN A 113 -22.22 0.97 5.19
CA GLN A 113 -23.30 0.51 6.03
C GLN A 113 -22.95 0.63 7.52
N GLY A 114 -23.66 1.52 8.23
CA GLY A 114 -23.49 1.68 9.68
C GLY A 114 -22.12 2.18 10.12
N TYR A 115 -21.41 2.87 9.22
CA TYR A 115 -20.07 3.41 9.45
C TYR A 115 -20.03 4.91 9.14
N ASP A 116 -19.53 5.68 10.08
CA ASP A 116 -19.41 7.13 9.98
C ASP A 116 -17.95 7.63 9.92
N GLY A 117 -16.99 6.69 9.89
CA GLY A 117 -15.57 6.98 9.73
C GLY A 117 -15.15 7.30 8.29
N TYR A 118 -13.88 7.48 8.11
CA TYR A 118 -13.30 7.67 6.78
C TYR A 118 -13.12 6.35 6.04
N TYR A 119 -13.28 6.39 4.72
CA TYR A 119 -12.99 5.27 3.84
C TYR A 119 -12.31 5.74 2.56
N TYR A 120 -11.65 4.81 1.88
CA TYR A 120 -11.06 5.00 0.58
C TYR A 120 -11.59 3.96 -0.41
N TYR A 121 -11.68 4.32 -1.68
CA TYR A 121 -12.13 3.43 -2.73
C TYR A 121 -11.27 3.57 -3.99
N GLY A 122 -11.29 2.55 -4.82
CA GLY A 122 -10.62 2.55 -6.10
C GLY A 122 -11.20 1.54 -7.07
N VAL A 123 -10.54 1.41 -8.21
CA VAL A 123 -10.91 0.52 -9.30
C VAL A 123 -9.67 -0.16 -9.85
N PHE A 124 -9.75 -1.47 -10.09
CA PHE A 124 -8.76 -2.23 -10.86
C PHE A 124 -9.35 -2.65 -12.20
N TRP A 125 -8.52 -2.71 -13.24
CA TRP A 125 -8.86 -3.53 -14.41
C TRP A 125 -8.88 -4.99 -13.97
N ALA A 126 -9.99 -5.71 -14.22
CA ALA A 126 -10.11 -7.11 -13.79
C ALA A 126 -9.00 -8.00 -14.38
N LYS A 127 -8.54 -7.68 -15.59
CA LYS A 127 -7.44 -8.36 -16.26
C LYS A 127 -6.10 -8.29 -15.51
N ASP A 128 -5.84 -7.16 -14.82
CA ASP A 128 -4.54 -6.91 -14.17
C ASP A 128 -4.43 -7.64 -12.83
N VAL A 129 -5.56 -8.03 -12.27
CA VAL A 129 -5.65 -8.80 -11.01
C VAL A 129 -6.25 -10.18 -11.21
N ALA A 130 -6.32 -10.67 -12.44
CA ALA A 130 -6.90 -11.96 -12.76
C ALA A 130 -6.15 -13.10 -12.05
N GLY A 131 -6.91 -13.93 -11.31
CA GLY A 131 -6.35 -15.05 -10.55
C GLY A 131 -5.72 -14.67 -9.21
N ALA A 132 -5.76 -13.40 -8.81
CA ALA A 132 -5.31 -12.96 -7.50
C ALA A 132 -6.20 -13.53 -6.39
N THR A 133 -5.59 -13.96 -5.29
CA THR A 133 -6.30 -14.35 -4.07
C THR A 133 -6.86 -13.13 -3.37
N GLN A 134 -7.79 -13.32 -2.43
CA GLN A 134 -8.34 -12.23 -1.61
C GLN A 134 -7.25 -11.49 -0.82
N GLU A 135 -6.25 -12.20 -0.33
CA GLU A 135 -5.10 -11.62 0.36
C GLU A 135 -4.25 -10.75 -0.58
N GLN A 136 -4.02 -11.21 -1.81
CA GLN A 136 -3.31 -10.42 -2.82
C GLN A 136 -4.10 -9.18 -3.25
N LEU A 137 -5.41 -9.30 -3.46
CA LEU A 137 -6.28 -8.15 -3.77
C LEU A 137 -6.24 -7.12 -2.65
N ARG A 138 -6.32 -7.57 -1.40
CA ARG A 138 -6.18 -6.70 -0.24
C ARG A 138 -4.83 -5.97 -0.24
N SER A 139 -3.73 -6.71 -0.45
CA SER A 139 -2.39 -6.12 -0.51
C SER A 139 -2.26 -5.07 -1.62
N TYR A 140 -2.92 -5.29 -2.77
CA TYR A 140 -2.97 -4.29 -3.85
C TYR A 140 -3.75 -3.04 -3.46
N CYS A 141 -4.88 -3.16 -2.75
CA CYS A 141 -5.63 -2.02 -2.23
C CYS A 141 -4.77 -1.20 -1.25
N GLU A 142 -4.13 -1.86 -0.30
CA GLU A 142 -3.24 -1.24 0.69
C GLU A 142 -2.06 -0.53 0.00
N GLN A 143 -1.40 -1.20 -0.94
CA GLN A 143 -0.29 -0.61 -1.69
C GLN A 143 -0.72 0.60 -2.53
N THR A 144 -1.88 0.54 -3.17
CA THR A 144 -2.43 1.67 -3.93
C THR A 144 -2.64 2.86 -3.01
N TRP A 145 -3.26 2.66 -1.86
CA TRP A 145 -3.48 3.69 -0.87
C TRP A 145 -2.18 4.29 -0.32
N GLU A 146 -1.21 3.45 0.03
CA GLU A 146 0.11 3.91 0.53
C GLU A 146 0.86 4.74 -0.52
N ASN A 147 0.79 4.33 -1.80
CA ASN A 147 1.39 5.09 -2.90
C ASN A 147 0.72 6.46 -3.07
N ASP A 148 -0.61 6.53 -2.99
CA ASP A 148 -1.35 7.78 -3.10
C ASP A 148 -1.05 8.70 -1.91
N LYS A 149 -1.04 8.17 -0.70
CA LYS A 149 -0.61 8.92 0.49
C LYS A 149 0.78 9.50 0.33
N ALA A 150 1.74 8.67 -0.07
CA ALA A 150 3.12 9.09 -0.25
C ALA A 150 3.26 10.16 -1.34
N TYR A 151 2.58 9.97 -2.47
CA TYR A 151 2.58 10.93 -3.57
C TYR A 151 2.04 12.29 -3.15
N TYR A 152 0.85 12.34 -2.59
CA TYR A 152 0.22 13.61 -2.20
C TYR A 152 0.90 14.25 -1.00
N SER A 153 1.36 13.47 -0.02
CA SER A 153 2.11 14.01 1.13
C SER A 153 3.43 14.65 0.72
N SER A 154 4.03 14.22 -0.40
CA SER A 154 5.30 14.79 -0.90
C SER A 154 5.21 16.26 -1.33
N PHE A 155 4.00 16.82 -1.48
CA PHE A 155 3.78 18.24 -1.79
C PHE A 155 3.75 19.15 -0.57
N PHE A 156 3.84 18.60 0.64
CA PHE A 156 3.72 19.34 1.90
C PHE A 156 5.00 19.30 2.72
N ASP A 157 5.24 20.36 3.48
CA ASP A 157 6.45 20.51 4.29
C ASP A 157 6.43 19.69 5.58
N THR A 158 5.22 19.33 6.08
CA THR A 158 5.07 18.53 7.30
C THR A 158 4.10 17.37 7.11
N PRO A 159 4.28 16.24 7.85
CA PRO A 159 3.36 15.11 7.81
C PRO A 159 1.90 15.48 8.15
N GLU A 160 1.71 16.41 9.10
CA GLU A 160 0.37 16.85 9.52
C GLU A 160 -0.38 17.56 8.38
N GLN A 161 0.32 18.39 7.59
CA GLN A 161 -0.27 19.04 6.42
C GLN A 161 -0.67 18.01 5.36
N GLY A 162 0.19 17.01 5.11
CA GLY A 162 -0.10 15.91 4.22
C GLY A 162 -1.33 15.11 4.66
N LEU A 163 -1.39 14.73 5.93
CA LEU A 163 -2.51 14.00 6.50
C LEU A 163 -3.82 14.79 6.45
N HIS A 164 -3.78 16.09 6.74
CA HIS A 164 -4.94 16.96 6.62
C HIS A 164 -5.46 17.03 5.17
N PHE A 165 -4.57 17.12 4.18
CA PHE A 165 -4.95 17.08 2.77
C PHE A 165 -5.61 15.74 2.40
N ILE A 166 -5.04 14.62 2.84
CA ILE A 166 -5.56 13.29 2.59
C ILE A 166 -7.00 13.15 3.06
N PHE A 167 -7.32 13.58 4.29
CA PHE A 167 -8.67 13.49 4.83
C PHE A 167 -9.67 14.46 4.20
N ASN A 168 -9.21 15.56 3.61
CA ASN A 168 -10.11 16.51 2.96
C ASN A 168 -10.37 16.20 1.47
N GLU A 169 -9.38 15.62 0.79
CA GLU A 169 -9.41 15.53 -0.68
C GLU A 169 -9.42 14.08 -1.21
N LEU A 170 -8.92 13.11 -0.44
CA LEU A 170 -8.78 11.74 -0.90
C LEU A 170 -9.65 10.74 -0.15
N ALA A 171 -9.87 10.97 1.13
CA ALA A 171 -10.71 10.13 1.97
C ALA A 171 -12.17 10.62 1.94
N PHE A 172 -13.09 9.68 2.06
CA PHE A 172 -14.52 9.96 1.95
C PHE A 172 -15.25 9.59 3.24
N ARG A 173 -16.39 10.27 3.48
CA ARG A 173 -17.33 9.95 4.57
C ARG A 173 -18.74 9.94 4.02
N GLY A 174 -19.58 9.04 4.54
CA GLY A 174 -20.97 8.91 4.10
C GLY A 174 -21.10 8.49 2.63
N ALA A 175 -22.29 8.60 2.07
CA ALA A 175 -22.55 8.21 0.70
C ALA A 175 -21.86 9.14 -0.32
N GLN A 176 -21.35 8.56 -1.40
CA GLN A 176 -20.75 9.27 -2.52
C GLN A 176 -21.46 8.90 -3.81
N HIS A 177 -21.61 9.89 -4.70
CA HIS A 177 -22.12 9.75 -6.05
C HIS A 177 -21.04 10.20 -7.02
N LEU A 178 -20.67 9.33 -7.97
CA LEU A 178 -19.56 9.51 -8.87
C LEU A 178 -20.01 9.26 -10.31
N GLU A 179 -19.62 10.17 -11.20
CA GLU A 179 -19.74 9.99 -12.62
C GLU A 179 -18.33 9.91 -13.22
N VAL A 180 -18.02 8.79 -13.88
CA VAL A 180 -16.70 8.53 -14.45
C VAL A 180 -16.81 7.96 -15.85
N GLU A 181 -15.84 8.28 -16.70
CA GLU A 181 -15.67 7.63 -18.00
C GLU A 181 -14.55 6.60 -17.88
N LEU A 182 -14.84 5.35 -18.23
CA LEU A 182 -13.92 4.22 -18.15
C LEU A 182 -13.73 3.61 -19.56
N ASP A 183 -12.73 2.73 -19.68
CA ASP A 183 -12.50 2.01 -20.94
C ASP A 183 -13.75 1.21 -21.33
N ALA A 184 -14.18 1.35 -22.58
CA ALA A 184 -15.35 0.64 -23.12
C ALA A 184 -15.13 -0.87 -23.19
N ASN A 185 -16.20 -1.67 -23.06
CA ASN A 185 -16.19 -3.14 -23.13
C ASN A 185 -15.21 -3.81 -22.16
N THR A 186 -14.90 -3.15 -21.05
CA THR A 186 -13.87 -3.56 -20.10
C THR A 186 -14.48 -3.99 -18.78
N GLU A 187 -13.96 -5.07 -18.19
CA GLU A 187 -14.34 -5.53 -16.86
C GLU A 187 -13.46 -4.88 -15.79
N PHE A 188 -14.11 -4.39 -14.75
CA PHE A 188 -13.50 -3.69 -13.63
C PHE A 188 -13.87 -4.35 -12.31
N ILE A 189 -12.97 -4.23 -11.33
CA ILE A 189 -13.21 -4.56 -9.94
C ILE A 189 -13.11 -3.28 -9.12
N ARG A 190 -14.24 -2.83 -8.58
CA ARG A 190 -14.30 -1.75 -7.62
C ARG A 190 -14.06 -2.28 -6.23
N TRP A 191 -13.41 -1.49 -5.42
CA TRP A 191 -13.12 -1.84 -4.03
C TRP A 191 -13.21 -0.63 -3.11
N ALA A 192 -13.50 -0.89 -1.83
CA ALA A 192 -13.49 0.11 -0.78
C ALA A 192 -13.08 -0.52 0.55
N PHE A 193 -12.49 0.28 1.43
CA PHE A 193 -12.16 -0.10 2.80
C PHE A 193 -12.23 1.11 3.74
N GLY A 194 -12.52 0.85 5.02
CA GLY A 194 -12.48 1.84 6.09
C GLY A 194 -11.05 2.10 6.58
N MET A 195 -10.80 3.30 7.09
CA MET A 195 -9.51 3.70 7.65
C MET A 195 -9.68 4.40 8.99
N ASP A 196 -8.60 4.41 9.78
CA ASP A 196 -8.53 5.11 11.05
C ASP A 196 -8.11 6.59 10.90
N ASP A 197 -7.94 7.27 12.04
CA ASP A 197 -7.57 8.69 12.11
C ASP A 197 -6.10 8.95 11.70
N GLU A 198 -5.31 7.89 11.51
CA GLU A 198 -3.93 7.94 10.99
C GLU A 198 -3.87 7.61 9.50
N ALA A 199 -5.02 7.49 8.85
CA ALA A 199 -5.17 7.07 7.46
C ALA A 199 -4.58 5.68 7.16
N LEU A 200 -4.68 4.76 8.11
CA LEU A 200 -4.31 3.36 7.95
C LEU A 200 -5.56 2.51 7.68
N MET A 201 -5.45 1.55 6.76
CA MET A 201 -6.52 0.59 6.49
C MET A 201 -6.86 -0.19 7.77
N ASN A 202 -8.09 -0.06 8.26
CA ASN A 202 -8.55 -0.71 9.47
C ASN A 202 -9.70 -1.71 9.27
N THR A 203 -10.13 -1.92 8.02
CA THR A 203 -11.14 -2.93 7.66
C THR A 203 -10.67 -3.79 6.49
N THR A 204 -11.30 -4.94 6.29
CA THR A 204 -11.07 -5.75 5.09
C THR A 204 -11.71 -5.06 3.89
N PRO A 205 -11.02 -4.91 2.74
CA PRO A 205 -11.62 -4.36 1.53
C PRO A 205 -12.78 -5.20 1.03
N GLU A 206 -13.85 -4.55 0.60
CA GLU A 206 -14.97 -5.16 -0.11
C GLU A 206 -14.82 -4.91 -1.62
N PHE A 207 -15.20 -5.91 -2.44
CA PHE A 207 -15.00 -5.91 -3.88
C PHE A 207 -16.32 -6.07 -4.62
N TYR A 208 -16.50 -5.31 -5.69
CA TYR A 208 -17.63 -5.39 -6.59
C TYR A 208 -17.15 -5.37 -8.05
N THR A 209 -17.58 -6.37 -8.85
CA THR A 209 -17.21 -6.49 -10.27
C THR A 209 -18.32 -5.96 -11.17
N PHE A 210 -17.95 -5.18 -12.17
CA PHE A 210 -18.86 -4.68 -13.19
C PHE A 210 -18.16 -4.61 -14.56
N LYS A 211 -18.94 -4.41 -15.63
CA LYS A 211 -18.40 -4.30 -16.99
C LYS A 211 -19.03 -3.10 -17.71
N THR A 212 -18.20 -2.30 -18.35
CA THR A 212 -18.63 -1.18 -19.20
C THR A 212 -19.18 -1.66 -20.53
N GLY A 213 -20.07 -0.87 -21.11
CA GLY A 213 -20.63 -1.10 -22.46
C GLY A 213 -19.73 -0.60 -23.60
N GLY A 214 -20.20 -0.73 -24.83
CA GLY A 214 -19.55 -0.21 -26.03
C GLY A 214 -19.74 1.31 -26.19
N VAL A 215 -18.94 1.93 -27.06
CA VAL A 215 -18.88 3.39 -27.28
C VAL A 215 -20.15 3.96 -27.95
N ASP A 216 -20.97 3.13 -28.59
CA ASP A 216 -22.13 3.60 -29.43
C ASP A 216 -23.48 3.02 -28.98
N GLY A 217 -23.60 2.43 -27.79
CA GLY A 217 -24.85 1.75 -27.39
C GLY A 217 -25.27 0.62 -28.33
N CYS A 218 -24.47 0.29 -29.33
CA CYS A 218 -24.64 -0.87 -30.17
C CYS A 218 -24.05 -2.09 -29.47
N ASP A 219 -24.88 -2.94 -28.98
CA ASP A 219 -24.54 -4.32 -28.70
C ASP A 219 -24.14 -4.98 -30.02
N CYS A 220 -22.85 -4.92 -30.38
CA CYS A 220 -22.32 -5.50 -31.62
C CYS A 220 -22.40 -7.03 -31.66
N ALA A 221 -23.15 -7.67 -30.77
CA ALA A 221 -23.40 -9.10 -30.76
C ALA A 221 -24.47 -9.55 -31.77
N GLU A 222 -25.17 -8.64 -32.46
CA GLU A 222 -26.24 -9.00 -33.41
C GLU A 222 -25.90 -8.88 -34.91
N ILE A 223 -24.63 -8.60 -35.29
CA ILE A 223 -24.27 -8.52 -36.74
C ILE A 223 -23.43 -9.71 -37.21
N LEU A 224 -23.60 -10.88 -36.66
CA LEU A 224 -23.11 -12.14 -37.23
C LEU A 224 -24.21 -13.20 -37.22
N SER A 225 -25.22 -12.97 -38.04
CA SER A 225 -26.17 -14.03 -38.45
C SER A 225 -26.32 -14.02 -39.98
#